data_ff1943ae36e6d3453fa9b0dec9f76952
#
_entry.id   ff1943ae36e6d3453fa9b0dec9f76952
#
_cell.length_a   1.000
_cell.length_b   1.000
_cell.length_c   1.000
_cell.angle_alpha   90.00
_cell.angle_beta   90.00
_cell.angle_gamma   90.00
#
_symmetry.space_group_name_H-M   'P 1'
#
loop_
_entity.id
_entity.type
_entity.pdbx_description
1 polymer ?
#
loop_
_entity_poly.entity_id
_entity_poly.type
_entity_poly.pdbx_seq_one_letter_code
_entity_poly.pdbx_strand_id
1 'polypeptide(L)'
;MRRSFKIGFFFGLTTGIITTLGLMVGLHSSTSGTHAKLIIVGGILTIALADSLSESVGIHVSQKAENIASPQEVWESTFFTLICKFIFSAIFIIPILLFRLKTAIPINIMIGYYLIFVTSIAIARERDETPWKVVTEHLALFTFVIILTHHVGQWIHVVFGT
;
A
#
# COMPACT_ATOMS: atom_id res chain seq x y z
N MET A 1 -6.74 -18.40 -13.01
CA MET A 1 -7.36 -17.23 -12.34
C MET A 1 -7.97 -16.33 -13.40
N ARG A 2 -9.17 -15.75 -13.18
CA ARG A 2 -9.78 -14.78 -14.11
C ARG A 2 -8.92 -13.51 -14.18
N ARG A 3 -8.86 -12.87 -15.36
CA ARG A 3 -8.07 -11.64 -15.58
C ARG A 3 -8.47 -10.51 -14.63
N SER A 4 -9.78 -10.31 -14.45
CA SER A 4 -10.37 -9.31 -13.54
C SER A 4 -9.91 -9.47 -12.08
N PHE A 5 -9.91 -10.71 -11.57
CA PHE A 5 -9.41 -11.02 -10.25
C PHE A 5 -7.93 -10.66 -10.09
N LYS A 6 -7.08 -11.04 -11.07
CA LYS A 6 -5.63 -10.74 -11.01
C LYS A 6 -5.37 -9.24 -10.96
N ILE A 7 -6.06 -8.48 -11.81
CA ILE A 7 -5.93 -7.01 -11.83
C ILE A 7 -6.26 -6.44 -10.44
N GLY A 8 -7.45 -6.76 -9.91
CA GLY A 8 -7.86 -6.24 -8.61
C GLY A 8 -6.96 -6.69 -7.45
N PHE A 9 -6.54 -7.96 -7.46
CA PHE A 9 -5.70 -8.52 -6.41
C PHE A 9 -4.30 -7.88 -6.40
N PHE A 10 -3.56 -7.96 -7.50
CA PHE A 10 -2.19 -7.44 -7.55
C PHE A 10 -2.13 -5.93 -7.40
N PHE A 11 -3.06 -5.21 -8.02
CA PHE A 11 -3.14 -3.75 -7.90
C PHE A 11 -3.48 -3.34 -6.47
N GLY A 12 -4.57 -3.87 -5.90
CA GLY A 12 -4.99 -3.54 -4.55
C GLY A 12 -3.96 -3.90 -3.47
N LEU A 13 -3.31 -5.08 -3.60
CA LEU A 13 -2.25 -5.51 -2.69
C LEU A 13 -1.05 -4.56 -2.77
N THR A 14 -0.51 -4.34 -3.97
CA THR A 14 0.71 -3.55 -4.14
C THR A 14 0.50 -2.10 -3.69
N THR A 15 -0.59 -1.46 -4.14
CA THR A 15 -0.87 -0.08 -3.78
C THR A 15 -1.24 0.06 -2.31
N GLY A 16 -1.98 -0.90 -1.73
CA GLY A 16 -2.30 -0.91 -0.31
C GLY A 16 -1.08 -0.96 0.60
N ILE A 17 -0.07 -1.76 0.24
CA ILE A 17 1.20 -1.83 0.98
C ILE A 17 1.95 -0.49 0.86
N ILE A 18 2.15 0.00 -0.37
CA ILE A 18 2.99 1.17 -0.63
C ILE A 18 2.39 2.43 0.00
N THR A 19 1.10 2.69 -0.20
CA THR A 19 0.45 3.90 0.33
C THR A 19 0.37 3.87 1.85
N THR A 20 0.04 2.73 2.44
CA THR A 20 -0.08 2.62 3.91
C THR A 20 1.27 2.75 4.60
N LEU A 21 2.31 2.09 4.09
CA LEU A 21 3.65 2.20 4.68
C LEU A 21 4.26 3.58 4.46
N GLY A 22 4.04 4.19 3.30
CA GLY A 22 4.44 5.57 3.06
C GLY A 22 3.79 6.54 4.04
N LEU A 23 2.46 6.45 4.23
CA LEU A 23 1.74 7.25 5.22
C LEU A 23 2.26 7.00 6.64
N MET A 24 2.40 5.73 7.03
CA MET A 24 2.85 5.34 8.37
C MET A 24 4.23 5.91 8.69
N VAL A 25 5.18 5.79 7.76
CA VAL A 25 6.55 6.31 7.91
C VAL A 25 6.54 7.84 7.96
N GLY A 26 5.77 8.48 7.09
CA GLY A 26 5.61 9.95 7.08
C GLY A 26 5.03 10.47 8.38
N LEU A 27 3.93 9.87 8.87
CA LEU A 27 3.33 10.23 10.15
C LEU A 27 4.26 9.95 11.34
N HIS A 28 4.96 8.81 11.33
CA HIS A 28 5.93 8.51 12.39
C HIS A 28 7.07 9.53 12.44
N SER A 29 7.53 9.99 11.29
CA SER A 29 8.62 10.97 11.19
C SER A 29 8.18 12.41 11.51
N SER A 30 6.89 12.71 11.33
CA SER A 30 6.33 14.04 11.61
C SER A 30 5.78 14.21 13.03
N THR A 31 5.46 13.10 13.72
CA THR A 31 4.73 13.13 14.98
C THR A 31 5.58 12.64 16.14
N SER A 32 5.60 13.40 17.23
CA SER A 32 6.22 13.04 18.51
C SER A 32 5.20 13.04 19.65
N GLY A 33 5.52 12.36 20.76
CA GLY A 33 4.71 12.40 21.99
C GLY A 33 3.71 11.26 22.15
N THR A 34 2.85 11.40 23.15
CA THR A 34 1.94 10.34 23.65
C THR A 34 0.84 9.95 22.66
N HIS A 35 0.44 10.85 21.77
CA HIS A 35 -0.64 10.64 20.81
C HIS A 35 -0.18 10.07 19.45
N ALA A 36 1.13 9.92 19.23
CA ALA A 36 1.69 9.45 17.95
C ALA A 36 1.06 8.11 17.50
N LYS A 37 0.87 7.17 18.42
CA LYS A 37 0.26 5.86 18.12
C LYS A 37 -1.19 6.00 17.62
N LEU A 38 -1.97 6.86 18.26
CA LEU A 38 -3.36 7.12 17.86
C LEU A 38 -3.44 7.78 16.48
N ILE A 39 -2.58 8.76 16.22
CA ILE A 39 -2.52 9.47 14.94
C ILE A 39 -2.16 8.50 13.80
N ILE A 40 -1.18 7.62 14.01
CA ILE A 40 -0.75 6.64 13.00
C ILE A 40 -1.86 5.61 12.75
N VAL A 41 -2.47 5.04 13.80
CA VAL A 41 -3.57 4.06 13.63
C VAL A 41 -4.77 4.73 12.95
N GLY A 42 -5.16 5.92 13.38
CA GLY A 42 -6.24 6.68 12.75
C GLY A 42 -5.94 7.00 11.28
N GLY A 43 -4.72 7.43 10.97
CA GLY A 43 -4.26 7.67 9.60
C GLY A 43 -4.34 6.40 8.73
N ILE A 44 -3.87 5.27 9.23
CA ILE A 44 -3.94 3.99 8.49
C ILE A 44 -5.40 3.57 8.25
N LEU A 45 -6.29 3.66 9.25
CA LEU A 45 -7.71 3.33 9.07
C LEU A 45 -8.38 4.24 8.06
N THR A 46 -8.10 5.54 8.14
CA THR A 46 -8.67 6.53 7.21
C THR A 46 -8.20 6.26 5.78
N ILE A 47 -6.89 6.05 5.56
CA ILE A 47 -6.38 5.79 4.22
C ILE A 47 -6.82 4.41 3.72
N ALA A 48 -6.86 3.39 4.58
CA ALA A 48 -7.35 2.07 4.20
C ALA A 48 -8.77 2.13 3.63
N LEU A 49 -9.64 2.97 4.19
CA LEU A 49 -11.01 3.13 3.70
C LEU A 49 -11.06 4.07 2.48
N ALA A 50 -10.57 5.29 2.61
CA ALA A 50 -10.71 6.32 1.60
C ALA A 50 -9.98 5.97 0.29
N ASP A 51 -8.74 5.48 0.41
CA ASP A 51 -7.89 5.16 -0.73
C ASP A 51 -8.32 3.86 -1.42
N SER A 52 -8.79 2.85 -0.66
CA SER A 52 -9.34 1.64 -1.28
C SER A 52 -10.62 1.92 -2.08
N LEU A 53 -11.49 2.82 -1.58
CA LEU A 53 -12.68 3.27 -2.33
C LEU A 53 -12.28 4.08 -3.57
N SER A 54 -11.39 5.05 -3.43
CA SER A 54 -10.93 5.90 -4.53
C SER A 54 -10.28 5.10 -5.65
N GLU A 55 -9.37 4.19 -5.33
CA GLU A 55 -8.71 3.37 -6.34
C GLU A 55 -9.63 2.33 -6.99
N SER A 56 -10.58 1.76 -6.23
CA SER A 56 -11.55 0.84 -6.80
C SER A 56 -12.44 1.54 -7.85
N VAL A 57 -12.83 2.80 -7.58
CA VAL A 57 -13.53 3.65 -8.55
C VAL A 57 -12.62 4.00 -9.74
N GLY A 58 -11.33 4.30 -9.48
CA GLY A 58 -10.34 4.56 -10.53
C GLY A 58 -10.18 3.40 -11.50
N ILE A 59 -10.04 2.17 -10.99
CA ILE A 59 -10.00 0.94 -11.81
C ILE A 59 -11.31 0.77 -12.61
N HIS A 60 -12.46 1.02 -11.98
CA HIS A 60 -13.76 0.94 -12.66
C HIS A 60 -13.84 1.88 -13.85
N VAL A 61 -13.47 3.14 -13.66
CA VAL A 61 -13.51 4.15 -14.71
C VAL A 61 -12.49 3.85 -15.81
N SER A 62 -11.26 3.48 -15.45
CA SER A 62 -10.20 3.14 -16.41
C SER A 62 -10.60 1.98 -17.32
N GLN A 63 -11.09 0.88 -16.75
CA GLN A 63 -11.50 -0.28 -17.54
C GLN A 63 -12.72 -0.02 -18.42
N LYS A 64 -13.66 0.84 -17.97
CA LYS A 64 -14.75 1.29 -18.83
C LYS A 64 -14.26 2.15 -19.99
N ALA A 65 -13.29 3.02 -19.75
CA ALA A 65 -12.73 3.88 -20.80
C ALA A 65 -11.96 3.07 -21.86
N GLU A 66 -11.25 2.01 -21.44
CA GLU A 66 -10.54 1.12 -22.38
C GLU A 66 -11.48 0.28 -23.25
N ASN A 67 -12.72 0.06 -22.82
CA ASN A 67 -13.76 -0.72 -23.52
C ASN A 67 -13.34 -2.15 -23.93
N ILE A 68 -12.40 -2.75 -23.17
CA ILE A 68 -11.84 -4.09 -23.46
C ILE A 68 -12.49 -5.16 -22.57
N ALA A 69 -12.97 -4.78 -21.39
CA ALA A 69 -13.54 -5.67 -20.39
C ALA A 69 -15.08 -5.66 -20.44
N SER A 70 -15.68 -6.81 -20.20
CA SER A 70 -17.13 -6.91 -20.03
C SER A 70 -17.59 -6.17 -18.76
N PRO A 71 -18.84 -5.69 -18.70
CA PRO A 71 -19.36 -5.02 -17.49
C PRO A 71 -19.17 -5.82 -16.20
N GLN A 72 -19.29 -7.14 -16.28
CA GLN A 72 -19.08 -8.04 -15.15
C GLN A 72 -17.60 -8.05 -14.70
N GLU A 73 -16.66 -8.13 -15.63
CA GLU A 73 -15.22 -8.09 -15.32
C GLU A 73 -14.80 -6.76 -14.70
N VAL A 74 -15.39 -5.65 -15.13
CA VAL A 74 -15.18 -4.31 -14.54
C VAL A 74 -15.60 -4.31 -13.09
N TRP A 75 -16.78 -4.81 -12.75
CA TRP A 75 -17.26 -4.88 -11.37
C TRP A 75 -16.44 -5.86 -10.51
N GLU A 76 -16.07 -7.01 -11.07
CA GLU A 76 -15.20 -7.98 -10.37
C GLU A 76 -13.86 -7.34 -10.00
N SER A 77 -13.17 -6.70 -10.93
CA SER A 77 -11.88 -6.06 -10.64
C SER A 77 -12.01 -4.90 -9.66
N THR A 78 -13.08 -4.10 -9.75
CA THR A 78 -13.40 -3.03 -8.82
C THR A 78 -13.54 -3.57 -7.39
N PHE A 79 -14.34 -4.61 -7.20
CA PHE A 79 -14.61 -5.19 -5.90
C PHE A 79 -13.36 -5.87 -5.30
N PHE A 80 -12.59 -6.59 -6.11
CA PHE A 80 -11.35 -7.20 -5.65
C PHE A 80 -10.29 -6.15 -5.29
N THR A 81 -10.17 -5.06 -6.06
CA THR A 81 -9.29 -3.94 -5.71
C THR A 81 -9.67 -3.36 -4.34
N LEU A 82 -10.95 -3.08 -4.12
CA LEU A 82 -11.46 -2.55 -2.86
C LEU A 82 -11.08 -3.42 -1.67
N ILE A 83 -11.45 -4.70 -1.74
CA ILE A 83 -11.25 -5.64 -0.62
C ILE A 83 -9.76 -5.90 -0.37
N CYS A 84 -9.00 -6.21 -1.41
CA CYS A 84 -7.59 -6.51 -1.26
C CYS A 84 -6.83 -5.31 -0.70
N LYS A 85 -7.06 -4.12 -1.25
CA LYS A 85 -6.39 -2.92 -0.75
C LYS A 85 -6.76 -2.63 0.69
N PHE A 86 -8.03 -2.69 1.06
CA PHE A 86 -8.47 -2.47 2.43
C PHE A 86 -7.80 -3.44 3.41
N ILE A 87 -7.81 -4.75 3.10
CA ILE A 87 -7.23 -5.79 3.96
C ILE A 87 -5.72 -5.58 4.09
N PHE A 88 -5.00 -5.41 2.97
CA PHE A 88 -3.54 -5.25 2.99
C PHE A 88 -3.09 -3.94 3.61
N SER A 89 -3.90 -2.89 3.58
CA SER A 89 -3.66 -1.66 4.34
C SER A 89 -3.89 -1.86 5.83
N ALA A 90 -5.00 -2.49 6.21
CA ALA A 90 -5.39 -2.68 7.61
C ALA A 90 -4.44 -3.62 8.39
N ILE A 91 -3.79 -4.58 7.72
CA ILE A 91 -2.90 -5.56 8.36
C ILE A 91 -1.72 -4.89 9.10
N PHE A 92 -1.27 -3.72 8.62
CA PHE A 92 -0.18 -2.97 9.24
C PHE A 92 -0.54 -2.31 10.58
N ILE A 93 -1.82 -2.31 10.96
CA ILE A 93 -2.26 -1.88 12.29
C ILE A 93 -1.84 -2.88 13.36
N ILE A 94 -1.80 -4.18 13.02
CA ILE A 94 -1.55 -5.25 13.98
C ILE A 94 -0.23 -5.06 14.74
N PRO A 95 0.94 -4.89 14.09
CA PRO A 95 2.19 -4.65 14.80
C PRO A 95 2.17 -3.36 15.62
N ILE A 96 1.47 -2.31 15.15
CA ILE A 96 1.37 -1.05 15.88
C ILE A 96 0.59 -1.22 17.20
N LEU A 97 -0.45 -2.06 17.19
CA LEU A 97 -1.22 -2.35 18.41
C LEU A 97 -0.41 -3.20 19.40
N LEU A 98 0.33 -4.18 18.90
CA LEU A 98 1.06 -5.16 19.72
C LEU A 98 2.37 -4.63 20.30
N PHE A 99 3.07 -3.75 19.56
CA PHE A 99 4.41 -3.28 19.94
C PHE A 99 4.45 -1.77 20.18
N ARG A 100 5.58 -1.29 20.73
CA ARG A 100 5.92 0.13 20.79
C ARG A 100 6.26 0.61 19.36
N LEU A 101 5.98 1.87 19.04
CA LEU A 101 6.20 2.41 17.68
C LEU A 101 7.62 2.19 17.16
N LYS A 102 8.64 2.39 18.02
CA LYS A 102 10.06 2.15 17.66
C LYS A 102 10.32 0.73 17.12
N THR A 103 9.54 -0.26 17.56
CA THR A 103 9.64 -1.66 17.11
C THR A 103 8.65 -1.97 16.01
N ALA A 104 7.42 -1.45 16.10
CA ALA A 104 6.35 -1.72 15.14
C ALA A 104 6.67 -1.19 13.73
N ILE A 105 7.27 0.02 13.63
CA ILE A 105 7.60 0.62 12.33
C ILE A 105 8.60 -0.23 11.53
N PRO A 106 9.79 -0.62 12.06
CA PRO A 106 10.69 -1.50 11.34
C PRO A 106 10.06 -2.86 10.98
N ILE A 107 9.28 -3.46 11.87
CA ILE A 107 8.56 -4.71 11.59
C ILE A 107 7.62 -4.54 10.39
N ASN A 108 6.82 -3.49 10.38
CA ASN A 108 5.90 -3.20 9.27
C ASN A 108 6.65 -2.98 7.94
N ILE A 109 7.77 -2.27 7.97
CA ILE A 109 8.62 -2.08 6.79
C ILE A 109 9.14 -3.43 6.27
N MET A 110 9.61 -4.31 7.17
CA MET A 110 10.08 -5.65 6.79
C MET A 110 8.94 -6.51 6.19
N ILE A 111 7.75 -6.46 6.78
CA ILE A 111 6.55 -7.13 6.24
C ILE A 111 6.25 -6.59 4.83
N GLY A 112 6.32 -5.28 4.62
CA GLY A 112 6.11 -4.66 3.32
C GLY A 112 7.12 -5.12 2.27
N TYR A 113 8.41 -5.13 2.60
CA TYR A 113 9.46 -5.65 1.70
C TYR A 113 9.21 -7.11 1.33
N TYR A 114 8.85 -7.95 2.31
CA TYR A 114 8.53 -9.35 2.07
C TYR A 114 7.32 -9.52 1.15
N LEU A 115 6.23 -8.80 1.40
CA LEU A 115 5.02 -8.88 0.59
C LEU A 115 5.26 -8.38 -0.85
N ILE A 116 5.96 -7.25 -1.03
CA ILE A 116 6.32 -6.74 -2.36
C ILE A 116 7.24 -7.73 -3.09
N PHE A 117 8.20 -8.33 -2.40
CA PHE A 117 9.09 -9.34 -2.97
C PHE A 117 8.31 -10.56 -3.50
N VAL A 118 7.44 -11.15 -2.67
CA VAL A 118 6.62 -12.32 -3.05
C VAL A 118 5.68 -11.98 -4.20
N THR A 119 5.03 -10.81 -4.14
CA THR A 119 4.12 -10.34 -5.18
C THR A 119 4.85 -10.11 -6.51
N SER A 120 6.05 -9.55 -6.47
CA SER A 120 6.87 -9.31 -7.66
C SER A 120 7.28 -10.60 -8.35
N ILE A 121 7.64 -11.64 -7.58
CA ILE A 121 7.92 -12.97 -8.15
C ILE A 121 6.65 -13.56 -8.79
N ALA A 122 5.49 -13.42 -8.15
CA ALA A 122 4.24 -13.93 -8.70
C ALA A 122 3.88 -13.22 -10.03
N ILE A 123 4.04 -11.91 -10.10
CA ILE A 123 3.81 -11.11 -11.31
C ILE A 123 4.79 -11.53 -12.43
N ALA A 124 6.08 -11.65 -12.11
CA ALA A 124 7.11 -12.03 -13.08
C ALA A 124 6.83 -13.39 -13.72
N ARG A 125 6.41 -14.37 -12.91
CA ARG A 125 6.05 -15.71 -13.40
C ARG A 125 4.83 -15.71 -14.33
N GLU A 126 3.87 -14.80 -14.08
CA GLU A 126 2.69 -14.70 -14.94
C GLU A 126 2.96 -14.00 -16.27
N ARG A 127 4.00 -13.16 -16.33
CA ARG A 127 4.38 -12.39 -17.51
C ARG A 127 5.55 -13.02 -18.30
N ASP A 128 6.04 -14.17 -17.85
CA ASP A 128 7.26 -14.80 -18.39
C ASP A 128 8.46 -13.85 -18.42
N GLU A 129 8.52 -12.93 -17.46
CA GLU A 129 9.62 -11.99 -17.29
C GLU A 129 10.67 -12.52 -16.30
N THR A 130 11.90 -12.00 -16.40
CA THR A 130 12.98 -12.36 -15.46
C THR A 130 12.61 -11.89 -14.05
N PRO A 131 12.43 -12.81 -13.08
CA PRO A 131 11.92 -12.45 -11.74
C PRO A 131 12.72 -11.37 -11.04
N TRP A 132 14.04 -11.41 -11.14
CA TRP A 132 14.92 -10.45 -10.48
C TRP A 132 14.80 -9.03 -11.04
N LYS A 133 14.47 -8.87 -12.32
CA LYS A 133 14.22 -7.56 -12.92
C LYS A 133 12.97 -6.92 -12.29
N VAL A 134 11.86 -7.66 -12.25
CA VAL A 134 10.59 -7.18 -11.67
C VAL A 134 10.72 -6.92 -10.16
N VAL A 135 11.40 -7.82 -9.45
CA VAL A 135 11.68 -7.66 -8.02
C VAL A 135 12.48 -6.39 -7.74
N THR A 136 13.58 -6.20 -8.45
CA THR A 136 14.45 -5.02 -8.24
C THR A 136 13.70 -3.72 -8.54
N GLU A 137 12.92 -3.68 -9.62
CA GLU A 137 12.11 -2.53 -9.99
C GLU A 137 11.09 -2.17 -8.89
N HIS A 138 10.30 -3.13 -8.44
CA HIS A 138 9.28 -2.88 -7.42
C HIS A 138 9.89 -2.54 -6.06
N LEU A 139 10.96 -3.22 -5.64
CA LEU A 139 11.64 -2.89 -4.38
C LEU A 139 12.33 -1.52 -4.42
N ALA A 140 12.89 -1.12 -5.58
CA ALA A 140 13.46 0.21 -5.75
C ALA A 140 12.40 1.30 -5.62
N LEU A 141 11.25 1.13 -6.30
CA LEU A 141 10.11 2.05 -6.19
C LEU A 141 9.57 2.13 -4.76
N PHE A 142 9.40 0.98 -4.11
CA PHE A 142 8.95 0.93 -2.72
C PHE A 142 9.92 1.65 -1.77
N THR A 143 11.23 1.36 -1.91
CA THR A 143 12.28 2.03 -1.13
C THR A 143 12.27 3.54 -1.35
N PHE A 144 12.11 3.98 -2.59
CA PHE A 144 12.01 5.40 -2.93
C PHE A 144 10.83 6.08 -2.20
N VAL A 145 9.66 5.44 -2.19
CA VAL A 145 8.48 5.96 -1.46
C VAL A 145 8.77 6.08 0.04
N ILE A 146 9.36 5.05 0.66
CA ILE A 146 9.69 5.06 2.09
C ILE A 146 10.67 6.20 2.43
N ILE A 147 11.73 6.36 1.64
CA ILE A 147 12.71 7.43 1.84
C ILE A 147 12.05 8.81 1.67
N LEU A 148 11.29 8.99 0.60
CA LEU A 148 10.64 10.26 0.30
C LEU A 148 9.65 10.66 1.42
N THR A 149 8.80 9.75 1.83
CA THR A 149 7.79 10.01 2.89
C THR A 149 8.45 10.24 4.25
N HIS A 150 9.56 9.57 4.54
CA HIS A 150 10.37 9.84 5.73
C HIS A 150 10.89 11.30 5.75
N HIS A 151 11.49 11.75 4.66
CA HIS A 151 12.00 13.13 4.57
C HIS A 151 10.88 14.17 4.59
N VAL A 152 9.76 13.90 3.92
CA VAL A 152 8.58 14.78 4.00
C VAL A 152 8.07 14.87 5.44
N GLY A 153 8.00 13.74 6.15
CA GLY A 153 7.61 13.73 7.56
C GLY A 153 8.57 14.52 8.46
N GLN A 154 9.89 14.37 8.25
CA GLN A 154 10.89 15.16 8.98
C GLN A 154 10.76 16.66 8.68
N TRP A 155 10.57 17.02 7.43
CA TRP A 155 10.35 18.42 7.04
C TRP A 155 9.12 19.01 7.73
N ILE A 156 8.00 18.28 7.74
CA ILE A 156 6.79 18.70 8.45
C ILE A 156 7.07 18.89 9.95
N HIS A 157 7.81 17.98 10.57
CA HIS A 157 8.18 18.08 11.97
C HIS A 157 9.01 19.33 12.28
N VAL A 158 9.97 19.68 11.42
CA VAL A 158 10.83 20.86 11.60
C VAL A 158 10.04 22.17 11.41
N VAL A 159 9.10 22.19 10.45
CA VAL A 159 8.39 23.43 10.11
C VAL A 159 7.18 23.69 11.02
N PHE A 160 6.48 22.63 11.43
CA PHE A 160 5.19 22.73 12.15
C PHE A 160 5.19 22.06 13.52
N GLY A 161 6.24 21.32 13.86
CA GLY A 161 6.33 20.57 15.12
C GLY A 161 6.87 21.42 16.25
N THR A 162 6.10 22.45 16.67
CA THR A 162 6.36 23.29 17.88
C THR A 162 5.92 22.59 19.14
#